data_d55ad3661384b5dc64aa5b33d43ea7fe
#
_entry.id   d55ad3661384b5dc64aa5b33d43ea7fe
#
_cell.length_a   1.000
_cell.length_b   1.000
_cell.length_c   1.000
_cell.angle_alpha   90.00
_cell.angle_beta   90.00
_cell.angle_gamma   90.00
#
_symmetry.space_group_name_H-M   'P 1'
#
loop_
_entity.id
_entity.type
_entity.pdbx_description
1 polymer ?
#
loop_
_entity_poly.entity_id
_entity_poly.type
_entity_poly.pdbx_seq_one_letter_code
_entity_poly.pdbx_strand_id
1 'polypeptide(L)'
;IYEVKLRRKNSLGSQTSGDDQLMSQVSLVGAAEAKYAATQKTASLQQAIQIMKRSREEMLLVVSADRALQGVAYLKDAQTKLGESPTAKVSEILREDHPVAHPGATLEEGMQMLENGNTDLLPVLDWNDRVLGVANRVSIVKAHDNAASTKPENS
;
A
#
# COMPACT_ATOMS: atom_id res chain seq x y z
N ILE A 1 -9.41 -10.16 -15.08
CA ILE A 1 -9.54 -9.75 -15.15
C ILE A 1 -9.89 -9.68 -14.94
N TYR A 2 -10.44 -9.68 -14.75
CA TYR A 2 -10.91 -9.26 -14.81
C TYR A 2 -11.38 -9.14 -14.83
N GLU A 3 -11.76 -9.20 -14.87
CA GLU A 3 -12.32 -8.77 -15.18
C GLU A 3 -12.62 -8.35 -14.91
N VAL A 4 -12.83 -8.41 -14.96
CA VAL A 4 -13.26 -7.78 -14.96
C VAL A 4 -13.68 -7.67 -14.86
N LYS A 5 -13.90 -7.88 -15.05
CA LYS A 5 -14.36 -7.61 -15.24
C LYS A 5 -14.72 -7.42 -15.09
N LEU A 6 -15.04 -7.53 -15.04
CA LEU A 6 -15.52 -7.15 -15.11
C LEU A 6 -15.92 -7.06 -14.99
N ARG A 7 -16.39 -7.18 -15.18
CA ARG A 7 -16.93 -6.80 -15.30
C ARG A 7 -17.36 -6.72 -15.34
N ARG A 8 -17.72 -6.75 -15.38
CA ARG A 8 -18.38 -6.40 -15.50
C ARG A 8 -18.97 -6.42 -15.55
N LYS A 9 -19.41 -6.51 -15.57
CA LYS A 9 -20.19 -6.33 -15.65
C LYS A 9 -20.86 -6.49 -15.62
N ASN A 10 -21.37 -6.67 -15.55
CA ASN A 10 -22.21 -6.61 -15.49
C ASN A 10 -22.89 -6.97 -15.20
N SER A 11 -23.21 -7.36 -15.49
CA SER A 11 -24.17 -7.31 -15.31
C SER A 11 -24.81 -7.75 -14.38
N LEU A 12 -25.28 -8.09 -14.13
CA LEU A 12 -25.75 -8.13 -13.04
C LEU A 12 -25.59 -7.05 -12.29
N GLY A 13 -25.29 -6.34 -12.60
CA GLY A 13 -24.93 -5.13 -12.01
C GLY A 13 -25.70 -4.66 -10.85
N SER A 14 -26.85 -4.96 -10.69
CA SER A 14 -27.64 -4.39 -9.61
C SER A 14 -27.17 -4.83 -8.23
N GLN A 15 -26.70 -6.04 -8.10
CA GLN A 15 -26.22 -6.48 -6.79
C GLN A 15 -24.91 -5.87 -6.44
N THR A 16 -24.05 -5.74 -7.43
CA THR A 16 -22.72 -5.22 -7.17
C THR A 16 -22.70 -3.72 -7.06
N SER A 17 -23.77 -3.06 -7.52
CA SER A 17 -23.76 -1.61 -7.51
C SER A 17 -23.69 -1.02 -6.12
N GLY A 18 -24.29 -1.68 -5.11
CA GLY A 18 -24.18 -1.21 -3.74
C GLY A 18 -22.76 -1.30 -3.22
N ASP A 19 -22.10 -2.39 -3.49
CA ASP A 19 -20.71 -2.55 -3.09
C ASP A 19 -19.80 -1.60 -3.84
N ASP A 20 -20.04 -1.43 -5.15
CA ASP A 20 -19.27 -0.50 -5.94
C ASP A 20 -19.42 0.93 -5.42
N GLN A 21 -20.64 1.31 -5.06
CA GLN A 21 -20.86 2.63 -4.50
C GLN A 21 -20.11 2.83 -3.20
N LEU A 22 -20.13 1.82 -2.34
CA LEU A 22 -19.43 1.93 -1.07
C LEU A 22 -17.93 2.04 -1.28
N MET A 23 -17.38 1.23 -2.17
CA MET A 23 -15.95 1.29 -2.49
C MET A 23 -15.55 2.66 -3.03
N SER A 24 -16.43 3.32 -3.76
CA SER A 24 -16.13 4.62 -4.34
C SER A 24 -16.45 5.78 -3.41
N GLN A 25 -17.06 5.52 -2.25
CA GLN A 25 -17.43 6.56 -1.31
C GLN A 25 -16.56 6.59 -0.05
N VAL A 26 -15.96 5.47 0.30
CA VAL A 26 -15.14 5.39 1.51
C VAL A 26 -13.71 5.77 1.17
N SER A 27 -13.13 6.62 2.01
CA SER A 27 -11.77 7.08 1.83
C SER A 27 -10.76 5.94 2.08
N LEU A 28 -9.74 5.91 1.26
CA LEU A 28 -8.66 4.95 1.42
C LEU A 28 -7.92 5.13 2.76
N VAL A 29 -7.97 6.33 3.32
CA VAL A 29 -7.34 6.60 4.62
C VAL A 29 -7.89 5.63 5.68
N GLY A 30 -9.16 5.26 5.58
CA GLY A 30 -9.74 4.29 6.51
C GLY A 30 -9.13 2.90 6.41
N ALA A 31 -8.45 2.60 5.30
CA ALA A 31 -7.78 1.31 5.12
C ALA A 31 -6.27 1.40 5.39
N ALA A 32 -5.76 2.59 5.69
CA ALA A 32 -4.32 2.77 5.94
C ALA A 32 -3.99 2.30 7.35
N GLU A 33 -3.11 1.31 7.42
CA GLU A 33 -2.68 0.77 8.70
C GLU A 33 -1.43 1.50 9.15
N ALA A 34 -1.43 1.94 10.41
CA ALA A 34 -0.34 2.73 10.94
C ALA A 34 0.91 1.90 11.23
N LYS A 35 0.77 0.59 11.30
CA LYS A 35 1.89 -0.28 11.59
C LYS A 35 2.46 -0.80 10.28
N TYR A 36 3.68 -0.42 9.98
CA TYR A 36 4.34 -0.82 8.74
C TYR A 36 5.84 -0.85 8.96
N ALA A 37 6.54 -1.59 8.11
CA ALA A 37 7.99 -1.68 8.19
C ALA A 37 8.61 -0.53 7.41
N ALA A 38 9.57 0.15 8.01
CA ALA A 38 10.21 1.31 7.40
C ALA A 38 11.65 1.42 7.86
N THR A 39 12.43 2.11 7.05
CA THR A 39 13.82 2.42 7.40
C THR A 39 14.20 3.74 6.72
N GLN A 40 15.42 4.19 6.98
CA GLN A 40 15.95 5.39 6.32
C GLN A 40 16.98 4.97 5.27
N LYS A 41 17.20 5.83 4.29
CA LYS A 41 18.08 5.48 3.17
C LYS A 41 19.54 5.35 3.58
N THR A 42 19.90 5.84 4.77
CA THR A 42 21.25 5.71 5.30
C THR A 42 21.48 4.36 5.99
N ALA A 43 20.44 3.57 6.18
CA ALA A 43 20.57 2.25 6.81
C ALA A 43 21.34 1.29 5.91
N SER A 44 21.97 0.30 6.53
CA SER A 44 22.66 -0.74 5.78
C SER A 44 21.65 -1.70 5.18
N LEU A 45 22.06 -2.39 4.12
CA LEU A 45 21.20 -3.39 3.51
C LEU A 45 20.94 -4.55 4.44
N GLN A 46 21.91 -4.89 5.30
CA GLN A 46 21.69 -5.95 6.28
C GLN A 46 20.57 -5.59 7.24
N GLN A 47 20.54 -4.34 7.71
CA GLN A 47 19.47 -3.89 8.58
C GLN A 47 18.12 -3.95 7.88
N ALA A 48 18.06 -3.50 6.63
CA ALA A 48 16.84 -3.51 5.87
C ALA A 48 16.33 -4.94 5.68
N ILE A 49 17.23 -5.86 5.34
CA ILE A 49 16.86 -7.26 5.15
C ILE A 49 16.31 -7.86 6.44
N GLN A 50 16.95 -7.55 7.58
CA GLN A 50 16.48 -8.06 8.86
C GLN A 50 15.08 -7.54 9.19
N ILE A 51 14.83 -6.26 8.92
CA ILE A 51 13.50 -5.69 9.16
C ILE A 51 12.46 -6.41 8.31
N MET A 52 12.75 -6.60 7.03
CA MET A 52 11.80 -7.25 6.13
C MET A 52 11.55 -8.70 6.53
N LYS A 53 12.58 -9.42 6.91
CA LYS A 53 12.41 -10.82 7.32
C LYS A 53 11.65 -10.93 8.62
N ARG A 54 11.91 -10.04 9.57
CA ARG A 54 11.22 -10.06 10.86
C ARG A 54 9.75 -9.72 10.70
N SER A 55 9.43 -8.77 9.83
CA SER A 55 8.05 -8.36 9.60
C SER A 55 7.36 -9.19 8.51
N ARG A 56 8.08 -10.12 7.89
CA ARG A 56 7.57 -10.98 6.83
C ARG A 56 7.06 -10.17 5.64
N GLU A 57 7.78 -9.11 5.33
CA GLU A 57 7.47 -8.27 4.18
C GLU A 57 8.57 -8.40 3.15
N GLU A 58 8.19 -8.22 1.89
CA GLU A 58 9.18 -8.23 0.80
C GLU A 58 9.47 -6.82 0.32
N MET A 59 8.87 -5.83 0.93
CA MET A 59 9.07 -4.43 0.58
C MET A 59 9.12 -3.61 1.87
N LEU A 60 9.95 -2.59 1.85
CA LEU A 60 10.19 -1.74 3.00
C LEU A 60 10.01 -0.30 2.56
N LEU A 61 9.28 0.49 3.35
CA LEU A 61 9.19 1.92 3.08
C LEU A 61 10.48 2.60 3.49
N VAL A 62 10.92 3.55 2.68
CA VAL A 62 12.10 4.34 3.00
C VAL A 62 11.63 5.76 3.26
N VAL A 63 11.81 6.21 4.49
CA VAL A 63 11.27 7.49 4.95
C VAL A 63 12.39 8.36 5.50
N SER A 64 12.14 9.66 5.52
CA SER A 64 13.05 10.61 6.16
C SER A 64 12.81 10.62 7.67
N ALA A 65 13.61 11.42 8.38
CA ALA A 65 13.47 11.52 9.83
C ALA A 65 12.09 12.07 10.23
N ASP A 66 11.47 12.88 9.39
CA ASP A 66 10.14 13.42 9.66
C ASP A 66 9.03 12.61 9.00
N ARG A 67 9.35 11.38 8.58
CA ARG A 67 8.40 10.40 8.07
C ARG A 67 7.86 10.71 6.66
N ALA A 68 8.53 11.57 5.93
CA ALA A 68 8.20 11.79 4.53
C ALA A 68 8.71 10.61 3.70
N LEU A 69 7.86 10.11 2.81
CA LEU A 69 8.24 8.95 2.00
C LEU A 69 9.25 9.37 0.95
N GLN A 70 10.34 8.64 0.87
CA GLN A 70 11.37 8.88 -0.13
C GLN A 70 11.36 7.82 -1.23
N GLY A 71 10.79 6.66 -0.95
CA GLY A 71 10.70 5.58 -1.89
C GLY A 71 10.50 4.27 -1.16
N VAL A 72 10.74 3.18 -1.87
CA VAL A 72 10.62 1.85 -1.28
C VAL A 72 11.87 1.05 -1.62
N ALA A 73 12.10 0.00 -0.84
CA ALA A 73 13.20 -0.94 -1.08
C ALA A 73 12.62 -2.35 -1.08
N TYR A 74 13.06 -3.15 -2.04
CA TYR A 74 12.58 -4.53 -2.16
C TYR A 74 13.61 -5.50 -1.61
N LEU A 75 13.13 -6.55 -0.95
CA LEU A 75 14.01 -7.57 -0.37
C LEU A 75 14.91 -8.19 -1.42
N LYS A 76 14.35 -8.49 -2.58
CA LYS A 76 15.13 -9.10 -3.66
C LYS A 76 16.27 -8.19 -4.11
N ASP A 77 16.00 -6.90 -4.26
CA ASP A 77 17.04 -5.94 -4.63
C ASP A 77 18.11 -5.84 -3.57
N ALA A 78 17.68 -5.85 -2.28
CA ALA A 78 18.62 -5.75 -1.17
C ALA A 78 19.55 -6.98 -1.13
N GLN A 79 18.98 -8.15 -1.34
CA GLN A 79 19.77 -9.37 -1.30
C GLN A 79 20.79 -9.42 -2.45
N THR A 80 20.34 -9.02 -3.64
CA THR A 80 21.22 -8.99 -4.80
C THR A 80 22.35 -7.98 -4.59
N LYS A 81 22.01 -6.79 -4.14
CA LYS A 81 23.02 -5.74 -3.97
C LYS A 81 23.99 -6.08 -2.86
N LEU A 82 23.52 -6.68 -1.78
CA LEU A 82 24.37 -7.06 -0.67
C LEU A 82 25.43 -8.08 -1.13
N GLY A 83 25.06 -8.98 -2.04
CA GLY A 83 26.00 -9.93 -2.60
C GLY A 83 27.07 -9.27 -3.44
N GLU A 84 26.74 -8.13 -4.06
CA GLU A 84 27.71 -7.40 -4.87
C GLU A 84 28.56 -6.44 -4.04
N SER A 85 27.96 -5.84 -3.01
CA SER A 85 28.63 -4.81 -2.22
C SER A 85 28.15 -4.92 -0.76
N PRO A 86 28.94 -5.57 0.10
CA PRO A 86 28.50 -5.79 1.49
C PRO A 86 28.30 -4.51 2.31
N THR A 87 28.89 -3.40 1.86
CA THR A 87 28.75 -2.13 2.59
C THR A 87 27.70 -1.21 1.99
N ALA A 88 26.96 -1.68 0.99
CA ALA A 88 25.96 -0.84 0.33
C ALA A 88 24.85 -0.47 1.29
N LYS A 89 24.22 0.67 1.00
CA LYS A 89 23.15 1.20 1.82
C LYS A 89 21.84 1.18 1.07
N VAL A 90 20.75 1.38 1.80
CA VAL A 90 19.40 1.37 1.25
C VAL A 90 19.26 2.37 0.11
N SER A 91 19.95 3.51 0.19
CA SER A 91 19.89 4.51 -0.88
C SER A 91 20.29 3.96 -2.25
N GLU A 92 21.07 2.89 -2.28
CA GLU A 92 21.55 2.32 -3.54
C GLU A 92 20.54 1.41 -4.21
N ILE A 93 19.48 1.02 -3.51
CA ILE A 93 18.41 0.21 -4.08
C ILE A 93 17.07 0.90 -4.02
N LEU A 94 17.05 2.17 -3.68
CA LEU A 94 15.84 2.94 -3.52
C LEU A 94 15.06 3.02 -4.83
N ARG A 95 13.77 2.71 -4.78
CA ARG A 95 12.87 2.87 -5.92
C ARG A 95 11.90 3.99 -5.61
N GLU A 96 11.83 4.97 -6.48
CA GLU A 96 11.01 6.16 -6.27
C GLU A 96 9.74 6.15 -7.10
N ASP A 97 9.56 5.13 -7.94
CA ASP A 97 8.42 5.08 -8.85
C ASP A 97 7.28 4.21 -8.34
N HIS A 98 7.31 3.83 -7.08
CA HIS A 98 6.25 3.01 -6.49
C HIS A 98 4.96 3.83 -6.36
N PRO A 99 3.79 3.26 -6.68
CA PRO A 99 2.55 4.02 -6.53
C PRO A 99 2.27 4.39 -5.09
N VAL A 100 1.72 5.57 -4.91
CA VAL A 100 1.32 6.08 -3.59
C VAL A 100 -0.05 6.72 -3.74
N ALA A 101 -0.78 6.79 -2.63
CA ALA A 101 -2.10 7.42 -2.61
C ALA A 101 -2.12 8.57 -1.61
N HIS A 102 -3.06 9.47 -1.80
CA HIS A 102 -3.26 10.62 -0.92
C HIS A 102 -4.67 10.59 -0.36
N PRO A 103 -5.00 11.45 0.62
CA PRO A 103 -6.26 11.30 1.34
C PRO A 103 -7.53 11.40 0.49
N GLY A 104 -7.43 12.00 -0.70
CA GLY A 104 -8.59 12.06 -1.58
C GLY A 104 -8.95 10.77 -2.28
N ALA A 105 -8.09 9.75 -2.19
CA ALA A 105 -8.35 8.49 -2.87
C ALA A 105 -9.42 7.69 -2.14
N THR A 106 -10.20 6.92 -2.90
CA THR A 106 -11.21 6.01 -2.37
C THR A 106 -10.67 4.60 -2.27
N LEU A 107 -11.43 3.72 -1.61
CA LEU A 107 -11.07 2.31 -1.55
C LEU A 107 -10.96 1.72 -2.95
N GLU A 108 -11.88 2.10 -3.83
CA GLU A 108 -11.85 1.60 -5.21
C GLU A 108 -10.59 2.02 -5.93
N GLU A 109 -10.23 3.29 -5.80
CA GLU A 109 -9.01 3.79 -6.43
C GLU A 109 -7.77 3.12 -5.87
N GLY A 110 -7.76 2.88 -4.56
CA GLY A 110 -6.65 2.17 -3.95
C GLY A 110 -6.48 0.77 -4.49
N MET A 111 -7.60 0.05 -4.64
CA MET A 111 -7.56 -1.29 -5.21
C MET A 111 -7.03 -1.27 -6.64
N GLN A 112 -7.46 -0.29 -7.42
CA GLN A 112 -6.98 -0.14 -8.79
C GLN A 112 -5.48 0.16 -8.83
N MET A 113 -5.01 0.99 -7.91
CA MET A 113 -3.58 1.30 -7.84
C MET A 113 -2.75 0.06 -7.52
N LEU A 114 -3.25 -0.79 -6.62
CA LEU A 114 -2.56 -2.04 -6.31
C LEU A 114 -2.47 -2.95 -7.53
N GLU A 115 -3.57 -3.05 -8.27
CA GLU A 115 -3.60 -3.90 -9.45
C GLU A 115 -2.74 -3.34 -10.58
N ASN A 116 -2.88 -2.05 -10.85
CA ASN A 116 -2.13 -1.42 -11.93
C ASN A 116 -0.64 -1.39 -11.65
N GLY A 117 -0.28 -1.22 -10.39
CA GLY A 117 1.12 -1.20 -9.98
C GLY A 117 1.71 -2.58 -9.74
N ASN A 118 0.88 -3.62 -9.84
CA ASN A 118 1.29 -4.99 -9.58
C ASN A 118 2.04 -5.08 -8.26
N THR A 119 1.44 -4.50 -7.23
CA THR A 119 2.03 -4.43 -5.89
C THR A 119 1.01 -4.85 -4.85
N ASP A 120 1.49 -5.30 -3.71
CA ASP A 120 0.64 -5.71 -2.61
C ASP A 120 0.50 -4.65 -1.54
N LEU A 121 1.32 -3.61 -1.60
CA LEU A 121 1.31 -2.56 -0.59
C LEU A 121 1.21 -1.20 -1.26
N LEU A 122 0.40 -0.33 -0.66
CA LEU A 122 0.18 1.01 -1.19
C LEU A 122 0.36 2.01 -0.04
N PRO A 123 1.46 2.77 -0.05
CA PRO A 123 1.61 3.82 0.97
C PRO A 123 0.55 4.90 0.78
N VAL A 124 -0.05 5.32 1.87
CA VAL A 124 -1.03 6.41 1.87
C VAL A 124 -0.37 7.58 2.57
N LEU A 125 -0.24 8.70 1.86
CA LEU A 125 0.50 9.85 2.34
C LEU A 125 -0.45 11.00 2.61
N ASP A 126 -0.06 11.88 3.53
CA ASP A 126 -0.79 13.15 3.67
C ASP A 126 -0.31 14.11 2.59
N TRP A 127 -0.83 15.34 2.61
CA TRP A 127 -0.52 16.29 1.55
C TRP A 127 0.90 16.86 1.64
N ASN A 128 1.64 16.50 2.69
CA ASN A 128 3.05 16.84 2.85
C ASN A 128 3.95 15.63 2.59
N ASP A 129 3.39 14.58 1.96
CA ASP A 129 4.11 13.35 1.61
C ASP A 129 4.57 12.54 2.82
N ARG A 130 4.01 12.81 4.00
CA ARG A 130 4.29 12.01 5.17
C ARG A 130 3.38 10.78 5.18
N VAL A 131 3.92 9.67 5.66
CA VAL A 131 3.20 8.40 5.62
C VAL A 131 2.12 8.39 6.71
N LEU A 132 0.87 8.29 6.28
CA LEU A 132 -0.25 8.06 7.19
C LEU A 132 -0.37 6.59 7.55
N GLY A 133 -0.04 5.73 6.62
CA GLY A 133 -0.13 4.30 6.83
C GLY A 133 0.04 3.59 5.51
N VAL A 134 -0.22 2.29 5.53
CA VAL A 134 -0.09 1.44 4.34
C VAL A 134 -1.37 0.67 4.14
N ALA A 135 -1.89 0.69 2.92
CA ALA A 135 -3.08 -0.08 2.56
C ALA A 135 -2.68 -1.29 1.74
N ASN A 136 -3.46 -2.35 1.87
CA ASN A 136 -3.31 -3.54 1.04
C ASN A 136 -4.71 -4.08 0.76
N ARG A 137 -4.79 -5.16 -0.03
CA ARG A 137 -6.10 -5.69 -0.40
C ARG A 137 -6.92 -6.08 0.82
N VAL A 138 -6.27 -6.68 1.80
CA VAL A 138 -6.97 -7.12 3.01
C VAL A 138 -7.49 -5.91 3.80
N SER A 139 -6.66 -4.89 3.99
CA SER A 139 -7.09 -3.71 4.75
C SER A 139 -8.20 -2.95 4.03
N ILE A 140 -8.18 -2.94 2.70
CA ILE A 140 -9.24 -2.30 1.92
C ILE A 140 -10.56 -3.06 2.10
N VAL A 141 -10.52 -4.38 2.02
CA VAL A 141 -11.72 -5.19 2.22
C VAL A 141 -12.26 -5.01 3.63
N LYS A 142 -11.37 -4.97 4.62
CA LYS A 142 -11.80 -4.76 6.00
C LYS A 142 -12.44 -3.39 6.18
N ALA A 143 -11.89 -2.36 5.56
CA ALA A 143 -12.48 -1.02 5.65
C ALA A 143 -13.84 -1.00 4.98
N HIS A 144 -14.00 -1.68 3.85
CA HIS A 144 -15.29 -1.79 3.19
C HIS A 144 -16.30 -2.50 4.09
N ASP A 145 -15.90 -3.63 4.68
CA ASP A 145 -16.80 -4.40 5.52
C ASP A 145 -17.19 -3.63 6.77
N ASN A 146 -16.24 -2.89 7.35
CA ASN A 146 -16.55 -2.06 8.52
C ASN A 146 -17.53 -0.96 8.17
N ALA A 147 -17.37 -0.33 7.02
CA ALA A 147 -18.30 0.70 6.58
C ALA A 147 -19.68 0.11 6.31
N ALA A 148 -19.73 -1.07 5.72
CA ALA A 148 -21.00 -1.73 5.46
C ALA A 148 -21.72 -2.10 6.75
N SER A 149 -20.98 -2.57 7.77
CA SER A 149 -21.58 -3.01 9.01
C SER A 149 -21.99 -1.84 9.89
N THR A 150 -21.46 -0.64 9.68
CA THR A 150 -21.88 0.54 10.44
C THR A 150 -23.04 1.27 9.81
N LYS A 151 -23.48 0.88 8.62
CA LYS A 151 -24.68 1.44 8.07
C LYS A 151 -25.83 1.15 9.00
N PRO A 152 -26.59 2.14 9.26
CA PRO A 152 -27.71 1.96 10.20
C PRO A 152 -28.64 0.98 9.63
N GLU A 153 -28.56 0.07 10.19
CA GLU A 153 -29.39 -0.77 9.82
C GLU A 153 -30.40 -0.47 10.54
N ASN A 154 -29.97 0.05 10.97
CA ASN A 154 -30.56 0.59 11.44
C ASN A 154 -31.14 1.28 11.24
N SER A 155 -30.90 1.08 10.64
CA SER A 155 -31.31 1.92 10.58
C SER A 155 -32.17 1.93 10.68
#